data_06c281d5e9116624aed83f04052ca81e
#
_entry.id   06c281d5e9116624aed83f04052ca81e
#
_cell.length_a   1.000
_cell.length_b   1.000
_cell.length_c   1.000
_cell.angle_alpha   90.00
_cell.angle_beta   90.00
_cell.angle_gamma   90.00
#
_symmetry.space_group_name_H-M   'P 1'
#
loop_
_entity.id
_entity.type
_entity.pdbx_description
1 polymer ?
#
loop_
_entity_poly.entity_id
_entity_poly.type
_entity_poly.pdbx_seq_one_letter_code
_entity_poly.pdbx_strand_id
1 'polypeptide(L)'
;MDWFVPFKDLTPAQRAVIGKTTAKVTGRHWIKGYAGSGKTIVLTHAAILLLKKNRRAKVCYLTYTHALKDLTAMGLAQAGADAVEVRTVNDFFHSPEKYSHILVDEVQDIAAAKLKVIVASAPHVIAAGDPAQSLYPNSPSPAQISGTLKSPQIHILRDMPRLSLMTFQIGHHINPGAKAANGAEVREEGSRAVVLKASSQTAEFNKVFQLAEAAAKPGAPAAVLFPKHTQIRDFADCVAKLKGAGVVPPRKAMQQGNYEDFNDFFAKAKVPLRYFGNSSGDLAESEKRKTVFVMTYHSAKGLDFPYVFIPGLNSDSQLDARPKPLSKLSNERTLLFVAITRTKNQLTLSYHGEPHTLITDLPEECI
;
A
#
# COMPACT_ATOMS: atom_id res chain seq x y z
N MET A 1 12.77 -3.88 -8.30
CA MET A 1 11.47 -4.37 -7.80
C MET A 1 10.53 -4.44 -8.98
N ASP A 2 10.18 -5.64 -9.51
CA ASP A 2 9.24 -5.77 -10.62
C ASP A 2 7.82 -5.43 -10.14
N TRP A 3 7.59 -4.13 -9.97
CA TRP A 3 6.26 -3.63 -9.67
C TRP A 3 5.37 -3.64 -10.91
N PHE A 4 5.95 -3.36 -12.07
CA PHE A 4 5.21 -3.37 -13.32
C PHE A 4 5.16 -4.78 -13.89
N VAL A 5 4.01 -5.44 -13.76
CA VAL A 5 3.75 -6.75 -14.35
C VAL A 5 3.48 -6.58 -15.84
N PRO A 6 4.24 -7.22 -16.76
CA PRO A 6 3.98 -7.16 -18.19
C PRO A 6 2.56 -7.62 -18.54
N PHE A 7 1.95 -7.03 -19.57
CA PHE A 7 0.56 -7.35 -19.97
C PHE A 7 0.34 -8.86 -20.25
N LYS A 8 1.34 -9.55 -20.79
CA LYS A 8 1.30 -10.99 -21.07
C LYS A 8 1.16 -11.85 -19.80
N ASP A 9 1.65 -11.34 -18.66
CA ASP A 9 1.69 -12.05 -17.37
C ASP A 9 0.46 -11.73 -16.48
N LEU A 10 -0.46 -10.89 -16.97
CA LEU A 10 -1.75 -10.63 -16.32
C LEU A 10 -2.67 -11.84 -16.41
N THR A 11 -3.54 -12.02 -15.40
CA THR A 11 -4.57 -13.06 -15.44
C THR A 11 -5.58 -12.77 -16.58
N PRO A 12 -6.29 -13.80 -17.08
CA PRO A 12 -7.35 -13.61 -18.07
C PRO A 12 -8.43 -12.63 -17.58
N ALA A 13 -8.78 -12.69 -16.29
CA ALA A 13 -9.76 -11.78 -15.66
C ALA A 13 -9.28 -10.32 -15.68
N GLN A 14 -8.00 -10.06 -15.33
CA GLN A 14 -7.40 -8.73 -15.39
C GLN A 14 -7.39 -8.17 -16.80
N ARG A 15 -6.97 -8.96 -17.80
CA ARG A 15 -6.99 -8.57 -19.24
C ARG A 15 -8.41 -8.24 -19.72
N ALA A 16 -9.38 -9.06 -19.33
CA ALA A 16 -10.79 -8.84 -19.71
C ALA A 16 -11.34 -7.53 -19.13
N VAL A 17 -11.01 -7.19 -17.87
CA VAL A 17 -11.41 -5.92 -17.23
C VAL A 17 -10.77 -4.74 -17.93
N ILE A 18 -9.48 -4.80 -18.27
CA ILE A 18 -8.79 -3.76 -19.04
C ILE A 18 -9.50 -3.53 -20.38
N GLY A 19 -9.79 -4.61 -21.13
CA GLY A 19 -10.51 -4.53 -22.41
C GLY A 19 -11.89 -3.88 -22.28
N LYS A 20 -12.68 -4.29 -21.29
CA LYS A 20 -14.04 -3.76 -21.05
C LYS A 20 -14.04 -2.28 -20.65
N THR A 21 -13.11 -1.88 -19.76
CA THR A 21 -13.05 -0.50 -19.25
C THR A 21 -12.49 0.48 -20.27
N THR A 22 -11.75 0.01 -21.27
CA THR A 22 -11.18 0.84 -22.33
C THR A 22 -11.89 0.70 -23.69
N ALA A 23 -12.96 -0.10 -23.78
CA ALA A 23 -13.67 -0.35 -25.04
C ALA A 23 -14.35 0.91 -25.61
N LYS A 24 -14.82 1.78 -24.74
CA LYS A 24 -15.53 3.04 -25.11
C LYS A 24 -14.71 4.25 -24.67
N VAL A 25 -14.89 5.38 -25.33
CA VAL A 25 -14.25 6.66 -25.00
C VAL A 25 -14.98 7.44 -23.91
N THR A 26 -16.16 7.00 -23.53
CA THR A 26 -16.98 7.59 -22.45
C THR A 26 -17.57 6.49 -21.59
N GLY A 27 -17.75 6.77 -20.31
CA GLY A 27 -18.34 5.81 -19.39
C GLY A 27 -17.85 5.97 -17.96
N ARG A 28 -18.49 5.23 -17.09
CA ARG A 28 -18.13 5.14 -15.68
C ARG A 28 -17.93 3.68 -15.31
N HIS A 29 -16.80 3.37 -14.73
CA HIS A 29 -16.43 2.02 -14.36
C HIS A 29 -15.95 1.99 -12.91
N TRP A 30 -16.27 0.93 -12.18
CA TRP A 30 -15.75 0.68 -10.85
C TRP A 30 -15.18 -0.74 -10.78
N ILE A 31 -13.88 -0.84 -10.64
CA ILE A 31 -13.14 -2.10 -10.47
C ILE A 31 -13.05 -2.38 -8.97
N LYS A 32 -13.73 -3.44 -8.52
CA LYS A 32 -13.67 -3.96 -7.16
C LYS A 32 -12.75 -5.18 -7.10
N GLY A 33 -12.10 -5.37 -5.97
CA GLY A 33 -11.26 -6.56 -5.74
C GLY A 33 -10.58 -6.47 -4.39
N TYR A 34 -10.31 -7.62 -3.82
CA TYR A 34 -9.64 -7.77 -2.54
C TYR A 34 -8.18 -7.26 -2.60
N ALA A 35 -7.50 -7.21 -1.43
CA ALA A 35 -6.05 -7.00 -1.39
C ALA A 35 -5.35 -8.03 -2.27
N GLY A 36 -4.35 -7.61 -3.05
CA GLY A 36 -3.62 -8.53 -3.92
C GLY A 36 -4.28 -8.89 -5.25
N SER A 37 -5.48 -8.41 -5.57
CA SER A 37 -6.15 -8.69 -6.86
C SER A 37 -5.56 -7.94 -8.06
N GLY A 38 -4.63 -6.99 -7.84
CA GLY A 38 -3.97 -6.26 -8.91
C GLY A 38 -4.76 -5.06 -9.45
N LYS A 39 -5.64 -4.44 -8.66
CA LYS A 39 -6.41 -3.25 -9.05
C LYS A 39 -5.55 -2.16 -9.67
N THR A 40 -4.48 -1.77 -8.99
CA THR A 40 -3.52 -0.74 -9.43
C THR A 40 -2.88 -1.10 -10.77
N ILE A 41 -2.46 -2.37 -10.96
CA ILE A 41 -1.84 -2.80 -12.20
C ILE A 41 -2.84 -2.82 -13.37
N VAL A 42 -4.09 -3.21 -13.11
CA VAL A 42 -5.18 -3.15 -14.11
C VAL A 42 -5.46 -1.71 -14.52
N LEU A 43 -5.51 -0.77 -13.58
CA LEU A 43 -5.65 0.67 -13.89
C LEU A 43 -4.47 1.18 -14.71
N THR A 44 -3.23 0.84 -14.34
CA THR A 44 -2.03 1.25 -15.08
C THR A 44 -2.07 0.76 -16.53
N HIS A 45 -2.40 -0.51 -16.75
CA HIS A 45 -2.55 -1.02 -18.12
C HIS A 45 -3.74 -0.41 -18.87
N ALA A 46 -4.82 -0.07 -18.18
CA ALA A 46 -5.94 0.66 -18.81
C ALA A 46 -5.48 2.05 -19.29
N ALA A 47 -4.70 2.80 -18.47
CA ALA A 47 -4.13 4.09 -18.87
C ALA A 47 -3.22 3.97 -20.11
N ILE A 48 -2.33 2.97 -20.11
CA ILE A 48 -1.44 2.67 -21.25
C ILE A 48 -2.27 2.38 -22.51
N LEU A 49 -3.30 1.56 -22.40
CA LEU A 49 -4.12 1.19 -23.55
C LEU A 49 -4.95 2.36 -24.08
N LEU A 50 -5.50 3.21 -23.20
CA LEU A 50 -6.21 4.44 -23.60
C LEU A 50 -5.30 5.39 -24.38
N LEU A 51 -4.07 5.59 -23.90
CA LEU A 51 -3.08 6.43 -24.60
C LEU A 51 -2.64 5.81 -25.93
N LYS A 52 -2.47 4.47 -26.01
CA LYS A 52 -2.15 3.77 -27.27
C LYS A 52 -3.26 3.90 -28.31
N LYS A 53 -4.54 3.86 -27.89
CA LYS A 53 -5.70 4.03 -28.79
C LYS A 53 -5.82 5.46 -29.33
N ASN A 54 -5.46 6.44 -28.50
CA ASN A 54 -5.48 7.84 -28.90
C ASN A 54 -4.33 8.60 -28.22
N ARG A 55 -3.24 8.81 -28.96
CA ARG A 55 -2.05 9.52 -28.46
C ARG A 55 -2.30 11.00 -28.09
N ARG A 56 -3.42 11.57 -28.54
CA ARG A 56 -3.84 12.94 -28.17
C ARG A 56 -4.76 12.97 -26.97
N ALA A 57 -5.11 11.82 -26.40
CA ALA A 57 -5.97 11.77 -25.24
C ALA A 57 -5.27 12.37 -24.02
N LYS A 58 -5.93 13.35 -23.36
CA LYS A 58 -5.47 13.86 -22.06
C LYS A 58 -5.91 12.87 -20.97
N VAL A 59 -4.98 12.06 -20.49
CA VAL A 59 -5.22 10.99 -19.51
C VAL A 59 -4.59 11.38 -18.18
N CYS A 60 -5.38 11.36 -17.09
CA CYS A 60 -4.90 11.58 -15.73
C CYS A 60 -5.08 10.32 -14.88
N TYR A 61 -4.05 9.95 -14.13
CA TYR A 61 -4.07 8.88 -13.14
C TYR A 61 -3.98 9.49 -11.74
N LEU A 62 -5.00 9.26 -10.92
CA LEU A 62 -5.09 9.80 -9.57
C LEU A 62 -4.79 8.71 -8.55
N THR A 63 -3.84 9.01 -7.65
CA THR A 63 -3.46 8.17 -6.52
C THR A 63 -3.73 8.88 -5.20
N TYR A 64 -3.73 8.13 -4.09
CA TYR A 64 -3.95 8.74 -2.78
C TYR A 64 -2.65 9.20 -2.11
N THR A 65 -1.55 8.47 -2.30
CA THR A 65 -0.25 8.77 -1.65
C THR A 65 0.82 9.17 -2.67
N HIS A 66 1.79 9.98 -2.23
CA HIS A 66 2.95 10.34 -3.06
C HIS A 66 3.76 9.10 -3.46
N ALA A 67 3.94 8.16 -2.53
CA ALA A 67 4.63 6.90 -2.80
C ALA A 67 4.01 6.13 -3.98
N LEU A 68 2.68 6.02 -4.01
CA LEU A 68 1.97 5.34 -5.10
C LEU A 68 2.01 6.15 -6.40
N LYS A 69 2.02 7.50 -6.30
CA LYS A 69 2.21 8.39 -7.47
C LYS A 69 3.54 8.09 -8.16
N ASP A 70 4.64 8.09 -7.40
CA ASP A 70 5.98 7.90 -7.94
C ASP A 70 6.13 6.50 -8.55
N LEU A 71 5.61 5.47 -7.86
CA LEU A 71 5.60 4.10 -8.34
C LEU A 71 4.80 3.95 -9.65
N THR A 72 3.61 4.58 -9.72
CA THR A 72 2.76 4.54 -10.91
C THR A 72 3.44 5.27 -12.08
N ALA A 73 4.04 6.43 -11.83
CA ALA A 73 4.77 7.19 -12.84
C ALA A 73 5.95 6.38 -13.40
N MET A 74 6.72 5.71 -12.54
CA MET A 74 7.79 4.80 -12.96
C MET A 74 7.27 3.68 -13.88
N GLY A 75 6.19 3.00 -13.49
CA GLY A 75 5.62 1.90 -14.30
C GLY A 75 5.08 2.38 -15.65
N LEU A 76 4.48 3.56 -15.70
CA LEU A 76 4.01 4.18 -16.94
C LEU A 76 5.18 4.55 -17.84
N ALA A 77 6.26 5.13 -17.30
CA ALA A 77 7.48 5.45 -18.03
C ALA A 77 8.14 4.20 -18.62
N GLN A 78 8.29 3.14 -17.83
CA GLN A 78 8.80 1.83 -18.31
C GLN A 78 7.99 1.25 -19.47
N ALA A 79 6.67 1.55 -19.50
CA ALA A 79 5.77 1.11 -20.57
C ALA A 79 5.70 2.10 -21.76
N GLY A 80 6.49 3.20 -21.77
CA GLY A 80 6.46 4.23 -22.80
C GLY A 80 5.14 5.03 -22.81
N ALA A 81 4.56 5.26 -21.63
CA ALA A 81 3.31 5.99 -21.45
C ALA A 81 3.49 7.26 -20.57
N ASP A 82 4.61 7.94 -20.71
CA ASP A 82 4.98 9.15 -19.96
C ASP A 82 3.99 10.31 -20.12
N ALA A 83 3.20 10.30 -21.20
CA ALA A 83 2.16 11.29 -21.44
C ALA A 83 0.92 11.14 -20.54
N VAL A 84 0.84 10.07 -19.73
CA VAL A 84 -0.17 9.95 -18.67
C VAL A 84 0.24 10.81 -17.48
N GLU A 85 -0.56 11.82 -17.17
CA GLU A 85 -0.31 12.68 -16.02
C GLU A 85 -0.66 11.95 -14.72
N VAL A 86 0.30 11.79 -13.80
CA VAL A 86 0.07 11.14 -12.50
C VAL A 86 0.06 12.21 -11.40
N ARG A 87 -1.06 12.30 -10.67
CA ARG A 87 -1.26 13.27 -9.58
C ARG A 87 -1.77 12.59 -8.32
N THR A 88 -1.54 13.22 -7.16
CA THR A 88 -2.33 12.85 -5.99
C THR A 88 -3.74 13.46 -6.07
N VAL A 89 -4.70 12.82 -5.40
CA VAL A 89 -6.08 13.35 -5.30
C VAL A 89 -6.08 14.76 -4.70
N ASN A 90 -5.19 15.04 -3.76
CA ASN A 90 -5.09 16.38 -3.16
C ASN A 90 -4.57 17.41 -4.15
N ASP A 91 -3.49 17.11 -4.87
CA ASP A 91 -2.95 18.02 -5.90
C ASP A 91 -3.99 18.33 -6.98
N PHE A 92 -4.71 17.29 -7.42
CA PHE A 92 -5.79 17.45 -8.38
C PHE A 92 -6.92 18.35 -7.83
N PHE A 93 -7.30 18.16 -6.56
CA PHE A 93 -8.39 18.95 -5.96
C PHE A 93 -8.04 20.43 -5.80
N HIS A 94 -6.77 20.76 -5.54
CA HIS A 94 -6.30 22.16 -5.47
C HIS A 94 -6.24 22.84 -6.84
N SER A 95 -6.01 22.09 -7.91
CA SER A 95 -5.97 22.61 -9.27
C SER A 95 -6.68 21.65 -10.23
N PRO A 96 -8.03 21.60 -10.22
CA PRO A 96 -8.78 20.69 -11.07
C PRO A 96 -8.69 21.11 -12.56
N GLU A 97 -8.44 20.12 -13.40
CA GLU A 97 -8.39 20.29 -14.85
C GLU A 97 -9.35 19.33 -15.56
N LYS A 98 -9.61 19.60 -16.86
CA LYS A 98 -10.43 18.72 -17.70
C LYS A 98 -9.55 17.71 -18.43
N TYR A 99 -9.99 16.47 -18.44
CA TYR A 99 -9.34 15.35 -19.10
C TYR A 99 -10.33 14.61 -20.00
N SER A 100 -9.82 13.86 -20.96
CA SER A 100 -10.63 12.90 -21.70
C SER A 100 -10.89 11.65 -20.85
N HIS A 101 -9.90 11.25 -20.04
CA HIS A 101 -9.98 10.07 -19.18
C HIS A 101 -9.34 10.36 -17.83
N ILE A 102 -10.02 9.98 -16.75
CA ILE A 102 -9.45 9.97 -15.39
C ILE A 102 -9.53 8.55 -14.85
N LEU A 103 -8.39 8.04 -14.38
CA LEU A 103 -8.27 6.80 -13.65
C LEU A 103 -8.05 7.13 -12.17
N VAL A 104 -8.75 6.44 -11.27
CA VAL A 104 -8.74 6.75 -9.84
C VAL A 104 -8.44 5.50 -9.05
N ASP A 105 -7.30 5.46 -8.38
CA ASP A 105 -6.96 4.36 -7.48
C ASP A 105 -7.41 4.65 -6.05
N GLU A 106 -7.66 3.60 -5.27
CA GLU A 106 -8.09 3.65 -3.87
C GLU A 106 -9.32 4.55 -3.65
N VAL A 107 -10.34 4.44 -4.54
CA VAL A 107 -11.53 5.29 -4.54
C VAL A 107 -12.29 5.31 -3.20
N GLN A 108 -12.18 4.25 -2.40
CA GLN A 108 -12.82 4.17 -1.08
C GLN A 108 -12.26 5.16 -0.06
N ASP A 109 -11.07 5.72 -0.30
CA ASP A 109 -10.46 6.71 0.59
C ASP A 109 -10.76 8.16 0.19
N ILE A 110 -11.43 8.36 -0.95
CA ILE A 110 -11.69 9.67 -1.51
C ILE A 110 -13.06 10.18 -1.03
N ALA A 111 -13.05 11.25 -0.23
CA ALA A 111 -14.29 11.86 0.22
C ALA A 111 -15.25 12.17 -0.94
N ALA A 112 -16.55 11.94 -0.74
CA ALA A 112 -17.57 12.05 -1.79
C ALA A 112 -17.54 13.43 -2.51
N ALA A 113 -17.24 14.52 -1.79
CA ALA A 113 -17.12 15.85 -2.38
C ALA A 113 -15.97 15.93 -3.40
N LYS A 114 -14.79 15.36 -3.08
CA LYS A 114 -13.65 15.29 -4.00
C LYS A 114 -13.95 14.40 -5.19
N LEU A 115 -14.58 13.24 -4.95
CA LEU A 115 -14.96 12.32 -6.03
C LEU A 115 -15.95 12.96 -7.02
N LYS A 116 -16.87 13.82 -6.55
CA LYS A 116 -17.78 14.60 -7.43
C LYS A 116 -17.01 15.52 -8.37
N VAL A 117 -15.98 16.22 -7.90
CA VAL A 117 -15.13 17.07 -8.72
C VAL A 117 -14.40 16.25 -9.78
N ILE A 118 -13.82 15.11 -9.39
CA ILE A 118 -13.12 14.19 -10.30
C ILE A 118 -14.07 13.72 -11.42
N VAL A 119 -15.26 13.25 -11.04
CA VAL A 119 -16.28 12.76 -12.00
C VAL A 119 -16.76 13.85 -12.96
N ALA A 120 -16.82 15.11 -12.50
CA ALA A 120 -17.19 16.24 -13.34
C ALA A 120 -16.05 16.66 -14.29
N SER A 121 -14.82 16.21 -14.06
CA SER A 121 -13.63 16.64 -14.80
C SER A 121 -13.30 15.78 -16.03
N ALA A 122 -14.00 14.63 -16.21
CA ALA A 122 -13.82 13.79 -17.41
C ALA A 122 -15.11 13.10 -17.83
N PRO A 123 -15.33 12.89 -19.15
CA PRO A 123 -16.43 12.06 -19.66
C PRO A 123 -16.22 10.56 -19.41
N HIS A 124 -14.98 10.12 -19.23
CA HIS A 124 -14.63 8.73 -18.93
C HIS A 124 -13.87 8.64 -17.61
N VAL A 125 -14.41 7.87 -16.66
CA VAL A 125 -13.77 7.64 -15.36
C VAL A 125 -13.72 6.15 -15.04
N ILE A 126 -12.53 5.65 -14.73
CA ILE A 126 -12.29 4.29 -14.26
C ILE A 126 -11.80 4.37 -12.82
N ALA A 127 -12.64 4.01 -11.86
CA ALA A 127 -12.27 3.97 -10.45
C ALA A 127 -11.94 2.53 -10.03
N ALA A 128 -10.94 2.36 -9.17
CA ALA A 128 -10.62 1.09 -8.54
C ALA A 128 -10.54 1.25 -7.03
N GLY A 129 -10.95 0.23 -6.29
CA GLY A 129 -10.86 0.24 -4.83
C GLY A 129 -11.62 -0.88 -4.17
N ASP A 130 -11.31 -1.08 -2.89
CA ASP A 130 -11.93 -2.06 -2.01
C ASP A 130 -12.46 -1.36 -0.75
N PRO A 131 -13.78 -1.26 -0.57
CA PRO A 131 -14.36 -0.62 0.61
C PRO A 131 -13.91 -1.23 1.95
N ALA A 132 -13.54 -2.52 1.96
CA ALA A 132 -13.03 -3.19 3.16
C ALA A 132 -11.63 -2.71 3.58
N GLN A 133 -10.90 -2.03 2.70
CA GLN A 133 -9.58 -1.43 2.96
C GLN A 133 -9.64 0.07 3.24
N SER A 134 -10.83 0.60 3.55
CA SER A 134 -10.98 2.01 3.89
C SER A 134 -10.31 2.34 5.22
N LEU A 135 -9.41 3.32 5.21
CA LEU A 135 -8.63 3.74 6.40
C LEU A 135 -9.12 5.03 7.03
N TYR A 136 -10.01 5.77 6.38
CA TYR A 136 -10.34 7.12 6.82
C TYR A 136 -11.79 7.24 7.31
N PRO A 137 -12.06 8.00 8.41
CA PRO A 137 -13.39 8.09 9.02
C PRO A 137 -14.47 8.65 8.09
N ASN A 138 -14.07 9.52 7.15
CA ASN A 138 -14.97 10.17 6.21
C ASN A 138 -15.01 9.47 4.83
N SER A 139 -14.63 8.22 4.81
CA SER A 139 -14.67 7.41 3.60
C SER A 139 -16.10 7.17 3.15
N PRO A 140 -16.38 7.30 1.85
CA PRO A 140 -17.72 7.08 1.33
C PRO A 140 -18.11 5.61 1.40
N SER A 141 -19.38 5.37 1.71
CA SER A 141 -19.95 4.03 1.60
C SER A 141 -19.95 3.54 0.14
N PRO A 142 -20.06 2.22 -0.10
CA PRO A 142 -20.20 1.69 -1.46
C PRO A 142 -21.34 2.31 -2.25
N ALA A 143 -22.46 2.61 -1.59
CA ALA A 143 -23.61 3.28 -2.21
C ALA A 143 -23.29 4.73 -2.61
N GLN A 144 -22.59 5.46 -1.77
CA GLN A 144 -22.13 6.83 -2.07
C GLN A 144 -21.12 6.87 -3.22
N ILE A 145 -20.18 5.90 -3.29
CA ILE A 145 -19.27 5.77 -4.42
C ILE A 145 -20.03 5.52 -5.70
N SER A 146 -20.93 4.53 -5.71
CA SER A 146 -21.75 4.17 -6.88
C SER A 146 -22.63 5.33 -7.34
N GLY A 147 -23.30 6.02 -6.41
CA GLY A 147 -24.12 7.19 -6.71
C GLY A 147 -23.29 8.36 -7.28
N THR A 148 -22.10 8.64 -6.73
CA THR A 148 -21.22 9.69 -7.21
C THR A 148 -20.67 9.37 -8.61
N LEU A 149 -20.33 8.11 -8.88
CA LEU A 149 -19.95 7.62 -10.20
C LEU A 149 -21.12 7.53 -11.19
N LYS A 150 -22.35 7.84 -10.76
CA LYS A 150 -23.58 7.80 -11.58
C LYS A 150 -23.85 6.40 -12.16
N SER A 151 -24.00 5.42 -11.29
CA SER A 151 -24.29 4.00 -11.63
C SER A 151 -23.23 3.40 -12.56
N PRO A 152 -21.99 3.25 -12.08
CA PRO A 152 -20.89 2.75 -12.90
C PRO A 152 -21.10 1.28 -13.29
N GLN A 153 -20.51 0.86 -14.40
CA GLN A 153 -20.34 -0.55 -14.70
C GLN A 153 -19.35 -1.15 -13.69
N ILE A 154 -19.80 -2.16 -12.94
CA ILE A 154 -19.00 -2.81 -11.89
C ILE A 154 -18.22 -3.98 -12.52
N HIS A 155 -16.93 -4.04 -12.23
CA HIS A 155 -16.05 -5.15 -12.60
C HIS A 155 -15.43 -5.72 -11.32
N ILE A 156 -15.47 -7.04 -11.16
CA ILE A 156 -14.95 -7.71 -9.95
C ILE A 156 -13.71 -8.52 -10.34
N LEU A 157 -12.57 -8.17 -9.73
CA LEU A 157 -11.35 -8.98 -9.74
C LEU A 157 -11.45 -9.97 -8.57
N ARG A 158 -11.58 -11.26 -8.89
CA ARG A 158 -11.73 -12.31 -7.88
C ARG A 158 -10.39 -12.84 -7.43
N ASP A 159 -9.50 -13.09 -8.38
CA ASP A 159 -8.21 -13.73 -8.13
C ASP A 159 -7.24 -12.80 -7.40
N MET A 160 -6.46 -13.37 -6.52
CA MET A 160 -5.45 -12.69 -5.72
C MET A 160 -4.06 -13.26 -6.03
N PRO A 161 -3.52 -13.09 -7.26
CA PRO A 161 -2.29 -13.76 -7.68
C PRO A 161 -1.06 -13.35 -6.86
N ARG A 162 -1.16 -12.26 -6.11
CA ARG A 162 -0.07 -11.72 -5.32
C ARG A 162 -0.10 -12.16 -3.86
N LEU A 163 -1.26 -12.38 -3.30
CA LEU A 163 -1.44 -12.72 -1.89
C LEU A 163 -1.29 -14.23 -1.71
N SER A 164 -0.42 -14.66 -0.79
CA SER A 164 -0.33 -16.08 -0.44
C SER A 164 -1.51 -16.53 0.41
N LEU A 165 -1.84 -17.83 0.36
CA LEU A 165 -2.91 -18.43 1.15
C LEU A 165 -2.71 -18.14 2.65
N MET A 166 -1.49 -18.27 3.15
CA MET A 166 -1.18 -17.99 4.57
C MET A 166 -1.46 -16.53 4.93
N THR A 167 -0.98 -15.59 4.11
CA THR A 167 -1.23 -14.15 4.35
C THR A 167 -2.72 -13.82 4.24
N PHE A 168 -3.44 -14.47 3.34
CA PHE A 168 -4.90 -14.31 3.20
C PHE A 168 -5.64 -14.80 4.44
N GLN A 169 -5.32 -15.98 4.96
CA GLN A 169 -5.94 -16.56 6.16
C GLN A 169 -5.71 -15.69 7.39
N ILE A 170 -4.45 -15.23 7.60
CA ILE A 170 -4.13 -14.29 8.69
C ILE A 170 -4.91 -12.99 8.52
N GLY A 171 -4.92 -12.41 7.32
CA GLY A 171 -5.66 -11.19 7.03
C GLY A 171 -7.16 -11.33 7.28
N HIS A 172 -7.76 -12.46 6.90
CA HIS A 172 -9.17 -12.76 7.15
C HIS A 172 -9.47 -12.94 8.64
N HIS A 173 -8.59 -13.61 9.37
CA HIS A 173 -8.70 -13.74 10.82
C HIS A 173 -8.66 -12.37 11.52
N ILE A 174 -7.70 -11.53 11.13
CA ILE A 174 -7.57 -10.17 11.69
C ILE A 174 -8.77 -9.30 11.36
N ASN A 175 -9.25 -9.33 10.12
CA ASN A 175 -10.39 -8.52 9.66
C ASN A 175 -11.45 -9.37 8.91
N PRO A 176 -12.31 -10.10 9.63
CA PRO A 176 -13.36 -10.93 9.03
C PRO A 176 -14.37 -10.14 8.19
N GLY A 177 -14.43 -8.82 8.38
CA GLY A 177 -15.25 -7.91 7.56
C GLY A 177 -14.72 -7.71 6.13
N ALA A 178 -13.44 -7.96 5.91
CA ALA A 178 -12.82 -7.92 4.59
C ALA A 178 -13.09 -9.25 3.86
N LYS A 179 -14.15 -9.29 3.05
CA LYS A 179 -14.58 -10.51 2.35
C LYS A 179 -14.00 -10.53 0.93
N ALA A 180 -13.33 -11.63 0.58
CA ALA A 180 -13.02 -11.93 -0.81
C ALA A 180 -14.30 -12.28 -1.59
N ALA A 181 -14.26 -12.13 -2.92
CA ALA A 181 -15.36 -12.58 -3.77
C ALA A 181 -15.50 -14.11 -3.70
N ASN A 182 -16.72 -14.63 -3.81
CA ASN A 182 -16.96 -16.07 -3.88
C ASN A 182 -16.17 -16.70 -5.03
N GLY A 183 -15.50 -17.82 -4.76
CA GLY A 183 -14.65 -18.53 -5.73
C GLY A 183 -13.34 -17.77 -6.04
N ALA A 184 -12.86 -16.93 -5.14
CA ALA A 184 -11.60 -16.26 -5.28
C ALA A 184 -10.43 -17.25 -5.21
N GLU A 185 -9.52 -17.14 -6.19
CA GLU A 185 -8.27 -17.92 -6.22
C GLU A 185 -7.15 -17.13 -5.53
N VAL A 186 -6.45 -17.79 -4.62
CA VAL A 186 -5.30 -17.23 -3.88
C VAL A 186 -4.08 -18.04 -4.29
N ARG A 187 -2.91 -17.39 -4.33
CA ARG A 187 -1.67 -18.11 -4.57
C ARG A 187 -1.39 -19.10 -3.43
N GLU A 188 -1.33 -20.38 -3.73
CA GLU A 188 -1.08 -21.44 -2.75
C GLU A 188 0.31 -21.34 -2.12
N GLU A 189 1.33 -20.96 -2.91
CA GLU A 189 2.69 -20.78 -2.44
C GLU A 189 2.81 -19.60 -1.47
N GLY A 190 3.49 -19.84 -0.36
CA GLY A 190 3.79 -18.80 0.64
C GLY A 190 4.35 -19.41 1.91
N SER A 191 5.25 -18.71 2.57
CA SER A 191 5.79 -19.13 3.86
C SER A 191 4.78 -18.85 4.96
N ARG A 192 4.78 -19.69 6.00
CA ARG A 192 4.08 -19.40 7.25
C ARG A 192 4.58 -18.09 7.83
N ALA A 193 3.72 -17.35 8.50
CA ALA A 193 4.16 -16.16 9.21
C ALA A 193 5.06 -16.58 10.40
N VAL A 194 6.00 -15.71 10.73
CA VAL A 194 6.83 -15.88 11.92
C VAL A 194 6.31 -14.95 12.99
N VAL A 195 5.99 -15.49 14.17
CA VAL A 195 5.63 -14.70 15.35
C VAL A 195 6.79 -14.75 16.34
N LEU A 196 7.36 -13.57 16.65
CA LEU A 196 8.53 -13.44 17.51
C LEU A 196 8.14 -12.76 18.83
N LYS A 197 8.46 -13.43 19.95
CA LYS A 197 8.44 -12.83 21.28
C LYS A 197 9.85 -12.38 21.66
N ALA A 198 9.99 -11.15 22.13
CA ALA A 198 11.25 -10.61 22.65
C ALA A 198 11.15 -10.27 24.13
N SER A 199 12.31 -10.14 24.78
CA SER A 199 12.38 -9.80 26.22
C SER A 199 12.16 -8.32 26.51
N SER A 200 12.32 -7.44 25.48
CA SER A 200 12.14 -5.99 25.60
C SER A 200 11.97 -5.37 24.22
N GLN A 201 11.48 -4.12 24.16
CA GLN A 201 11.37 -3.35 22.91
C GLN A 201 12.71 -3.24 22.16
N THR A 202 13.80 -2.96 22.88
CA THR A 202 15.13 -2.86 22.27
C THR A 202 15.58 -4.21 21.67
N ALA A 203 15.35 -5.31 22.39
CA ALA A 203 15.67 -6.65 21.86
C ALA A 203 14.81 -7.00 20.65
N GLU A 204 13.51 -6.66 20.67
CA GLU A 204 12.60 -6.83 19.54
C GLU A 204 13.06 -6.05 18.31
N PHE A 205 13.29 -4.74 18.45
CA PHE A 205 13.67 -3.88 17.34
C PHE A 205 15.01 -4.26 16.73
N ASN A 206 16.00 -4.62 17.56
CA ASN A 206 17.28 -5.11 17.10
C ASN A 206 17.13 -6.42 16.30
N LYS A 207 16.35 -7.38 16.81
CA LYS A 207 16.10 -8.65 16.14
C LYS A 207 15.36 -8.45 14.82
N VAL A 208 14.32 -7.62 14.80
CA VAL A 208 13.54 -7.29 13.59
C VAL A 208 14.45 -6.64 12.54
N PHE A 209 15.29 -5.68 12.92
CA PHE A 209 16.21 -5.07 11.96
C PHE A 209 17.22 -6.07 11.39
N GLN A 210 17.83 -6.90 12.24
CA GLN A 210 18.78 -7.94 11.79
C GLN A 210 18.13 -8.91 10.79
N LEU A 211 16.91 -9.35 11.06
CA LEU A 211 16.16 -10.24 10.15
C LEU A 211 15.77 -9.52 8.85
N ALA A 212 15.30 -8.28 8.93
CA ALA A 212 14.94 -7.50 7.76
C ALA A 212 16.17 -7.20 6.88
N GLU A 213 17.30 -6.85 7.51
CA GLU A 213 18.57 -6.65 6.82
C GLU A 213 19.07 -7.94 6.16
N ALA A 214 18.95 -9.09 6.84
CA ALA A 214 19.35 -10.38 6.28
C ALA A 214 18.46 -10.81 5.09
N ALA A 215 17.17 -10.56 5.17
CA ALA A 215 16.21 -10.90 4.11
C ALA A 215 16.34 -10.00 2.88
N ALA A 216 16.62 -8.70 3.07
CA ALA A 216 16.68 -7.72 2.00
C ALA A 216 17.84 -7.97 1.02
N LYS A 217 17.54 -7.81 -0.28
CA LYS A 217 18.50 -7.94 -1.40
C LYS A 217 18.22 -6.84 -2.43
N PRO A 218 19.17 -6.51 -3.33
CA PRO A 218 18.84 -5.71 -4.51
C PRO A 218 17.66 -6.28 -5.27
N GLY A 219 16.67 -5.45 -5.61
CA GLY A 219 15.41 -5.87 -6.23
C GLY A 219 14.39 -6.53 -5.30
N ALA A 220 14.77 -6.91 -4.08
CA ALA A 220 13.88 -7.54 -3.10
C ALA A 220 14.03 -6.90 -1.71
N PRO A 221 13.51 -5.66 -1.51
CA PRO A 221 13.60 -4.97 -0.24
C PRO A 221 12.74 -5.62 0.85
N ALA A 222 13.12 -5.36 2.11
CA ALA A 222 12.27 -5.60 3.25
C ALA A 222 11.56 -4.31 3.68
N ALA A 223 10.37 -4.43 4.29
CA ALA A 223 9.66 -3.31 4.90
C ALA A 223 9.37 -3.59 6.37
N VAL A 224 9.68 -2.63 7.23
CA VAL A 224 9.30 -2.62 8.64
C VAL A 224 8.19 -1.59 8.81
N LEU A 225 7.00 -2.04 9.21
CA LEU A 225 5.81 -1.24 9.22
C LEU A 225 5.36 -0.92 10.65
N PHE A 226 5.04 0.34 10.89
CA PHE A 226 4.58 0.84 12.19
C PHE A 226 3.25 1.57 12.09
N PRO A 227 2.44 1.60 13.15
CA PRO A 227 1.23 2.42 13.18
C PRO A 227 1.54 3.93 13.28
N LYS A 228 2.67 4.32 13.89
CA LYS A 228 3.00 5.71 14.23
C LYS A 228 4.43 6.10 13.87
N HIS A 229 4.61 7.37 13.49
CA HIS A 229 5.94 7.95 13.23
C HIS A 229 6.87 7.95 14.47
N THR A 230 6.30 8.03 15.69
CA THR A 230 7.09 7.97 16.93
C THR A 230 7.81 6.64 17.06
N GLN A 231 7.15 5.53 16.73
CA GLN A 231 7.75 4.19 16.79
C GLN A 231 8.82 3.99 15.69
N ILE A 232 8.64 4.63 14.52
CA ILE A 232 9.70 4.66 13.48
C ILE A 232 10.96 5.31 14.05
N ARG A 233 10.81 6.37 14.83
CA ARG A 233 11.93 7.03 15.48
C ARG A 233 12.60 6.14 16.51
N ASP A 234 11.82 5.54 17.39
CA ASP A 234 12.33 4.64 18.45
C ASP A 234 13.08 3.45 17.81
N PHE A 235 12.53 2.91 16.72
CA PHE A 235 13.21 1.86 15.93
C PHE A 235 14.52 2.34 15.32
N ALA A 236 14.53 3.53 14.73
CA ALA A 236 15.73 4.12 14.13
C ALA A 236 16.83 4.37 15.17
N ASP A 237 16.47 4.86 16.38
CA ASP A 237 17.42 5.07 17.47
C ASP A 237 18.04 3.73 17.93
N CYS A 238 17.24 2.65 18.00
CA CYS A 238 17.76 1.29 18.28
C CYS A 238 18.71 0.81 17.19
N VAL A 239 18.35 0.99 15.91
CA VAL A 239 19.19 0.59 14.78
C VAL A 239 20.50 1.39 14.74
N ALA A 240 20.45 2.71 14.97
CA ALA A 240 21.65 3.53 15.01
C ALA A 240 22.61 3.10 16.13
N LYS A 241 22.07 2.81 17.32
CA LYS A 241 22.85 2.28 18.44
C LYS A 241 23.43 0.89 18.11
N LEU A 242 22.64 -0.02 17.55
CA LEU A 242 23.05 -1.36 17.15
C LEU A 242 24.21 -1.32 16.13
N LYS A 243 24.19 -0.37 15.22
CA LYS A 243 25.18 -0.23 14.14
C LYS A 243 26.32 0.74 14.47
N GLY A 244 26.33 1.37 15.64
CA GLY A 244 27.33 2.39 16.00
C GLY A 244 27.28 3.63 15.09
N ALA A 245 26.12 3.97 14.57
CA ALA A 245 25.94 5.04 13.56
C ALA A 245 25.91 6.45 14.17
N GLY A 246 25.88 6.59 15.49
CA GLY A 246 25.74 7.88 16.18
C GLY A 246 24.29 8.24 16.51
N VAL A 247 23.99 9.54 16.60
CA VAL A 247 22.69 10.06 17.01
C VAL A 247 21.84 10.39 15.78
N VAL A 248 20.65 9.80 15.70
CA VAL A 248 19.70 10.08 14.62
C VAL A 248 19.26 11.54 14.66
N PRO A 249 19.10 12.26 13.53
CA PRO A 249 18.66 13.64 13.49
C PRO A 249 17.41 13.95 14.32
N PRO A 250 17.29 15.14 14.91
CA PRO A 250 16.24 15.45 15.88
C PRO A 250 14.81 15.41 15.31
N ARG A 251 13.83 15.14 16.17
CA ARG A 251 12.40 14.97 15.83
C ARG A 251 11.77 16.14 15.05
N LYS A 252 12.28 17.36 15.13
CA LYS A 252 11.69 18.52 14.44
C LYS A 252 11.66 18.36 12.92
N ALA A 253 12.69 17.78 12.33
CA ALA A 253 12.72 17.48 10.90
C ALA A 253 11.66 16.42 10.50
N MET A 254 11.49 15.39 11.33
CA MET A 254 10.49 14.34 11.12
C MET A 254 9.04 14.82 11.30
N GLN A 255 8.78 15.76 12.21
CA GLN A 255 7.43 16.32 12.44
C GLN A 255 6.95 17.19 11.28
N GLN A 256 7.85 17.78 10.52
CA GLN A 256 7.55 18.57 9.32
C GLN A 256 7.37 17.72 8.05
N GLY A 257 7.42 16.37 8.17
CA GLY A 257 7.26 15.46 7.04
C GLY A 257 8.48 15.35 6.14
N ASN A 258 9.60 15.97 6.51
CA ASN A 258 10.87 15.84 5.79
C ASN A 258 11.74 14.75 6.44
N TYR A 259 11.94 13.66 5.72
CA TYR A 259 12.77 12.53 6.14
C TYR A 259 14.08 12.41 5.34
N GLU A 260 14.45 13.43 4.58
CA GLU A 260 15.71 13.44 3.82
C GLU A 260 16.92 13.35 4.76
N ASP A 261 16.93 14.16 5.82
CA ASP A 261 17.99 14.11 6.84
C ASP A 261 18.13 12.73 7.49
N PHE A 262 17.01 12.04 7.69
CA PHE A 262 16.98 10.66 8.18
C PHE A 262 17.63 9.70 7.18
N ASN A 263 17.25 9.78 5.91
CA ASN A 263 17.77 8.93 4.85
C ASN A 263 19.25 9.19 4.61
N ASP A 264 19.67 10.45 4.61
CA ASP A 264 21.07 10.86 4.50
C ASP A 264 21.93 10.36 5.66
N PHE A 265 21.42 10.45 6.90
CA PHE A 265 22.11 9.95 8.08
C PHE A 265 22.42 8.47 7.94
N PHE A 266 21.43 7.63 7.63
CA PHE A 266 21.65 6.20 7.46
C PHE A 266 22.45 5.85 6.20
N ALA A 267 22.38 6.66 5.15
CA ALA A 267 23.21 6.50 3.97
C ALA A 267 24.71 6.73 4.29
N LYS A 268 25.02 7.82 4.99
CA LYS A 268 26.39 8.15 5.44
C LYS A 268 26.95 7.08 6.37
N ALA A 269 26.12 6.54 7.26
CA ALA A 269 26.50 5.45 8.15
C ALA A 269 26.59 4.07 7.47
N LYS A 270 26.31 3.98 6.16
CA LYS A 270 26.24 2.71 5.39
C LYS A 270 25.26 1.68 5.97
N VAL A 271 24.21 2.13 6.67
CA VAL A 271 23.12 1.31 7.19
C VAL A 271 22.01 1.27 6.14
N PRO A 272 21.48 0.09 5.76
CA PRO A 272 20.49 -0.03 4.69
C PRO A 272 19.07 0.35 5.12
N LEU A 273 18.89 1.19 6.14
CA LEU A 273 17.61 1.68 6.60
C LEU A 273 17.22 2.95 5.86
N ARG A 274 16.01 2.99 5.30
CA ARG A 274 15.45 4.15 4.59
C ARG A 274 14.00 4.37 4.98
N TYR A 275 13.65 5.60 5.30
CA TYR A 275 12.25 6.00 5.37
C TYR A 275 11.68 6.16 3.97
N PHE A 276 10.47 5.63 3.76
CA PHE A 276 9.72 5.85 2.53
C PHE A 276 8.28 6.26 2.84
N GLY A 277 7.86 7.40 2.29
CA GLY A 277 6.52 7.97 2.51
C GLY A 277 6.57 9.50 2.62
N ASN A 278 5.40 10.16 2.64
CA ASN A 278 5.29 11.61 2.78
C ASN A 278 6.22 12.42 1.85
N SER A 279 6.33 12.02 0.60
CA SER A 279 7.21 12.62 -0.42
C SER A 279 8.71 12.48 -0.13
N SER A 280 9.12 11.60 0.78
CA SER A 280 10.53 11.32 1.09
C SER A 280 10.89 9.89 0.75
N GLY A 281 12.15 9.68 0.33
CA GLY A 281 12.69 8.39 -0.07
C GLY A 281 12.44 8.04 -1.53
N ASP A 282 13.19 7.06 -2.05
CA ASP A 282 13.14 6.59 -3.42
C ASP A 282 13.08 5.06 -3.46
N LEU A 283 12.00 4.53 -4.03
CA LEU A 283 11.85 3.06 -4.22
C LEU A 283 12.88 2.50 -5.20
N ALA A 284 13.29 3.27 -6.21
CA ALA A 284 14.27 2.83 -7.19
C ALA A 284 15.65 2.53 -6.56
N GLU A 285 15.95 3.13 -5.39
CA GLU A 285 17.14 2.81 -4.65
C GLU A 285 17.26 1.32 -4.30
N SER A 286 16.12 0.68 -4.00
CA SER A 286 16.06 -0.73 -3.65
C SER A 286 16.37 -1.69 -4.81
N GLU A 287 16.29 -1.23 -6.05
CA GLU A 287 16.66 -2.04 -7.22
C GLU A 287 18.17 -2.23 -7.31
N LYS A 288 18.94 -1.23 -6.87
CA LYS A 288 20.39 -1.18 -6.99
C LYS A 288 21.12 -1.69 -5.75
N ARG A 289 20.49 -1.62 -4.60
CA ARG A 289 21.13 -1.98 -3.32
C ARG A 289 20.16 -2.63 -2.33
N LYS A 290 20.73 -3.37 -1.39
CA LYS A 290 19.99 -3.88 -0.23
C LYS A 290 19.36 -2.71 0.52
N THR A 291 18.02 -2.78 0.73
CA THR A 291 17.26 -1.72 1.39
C THR A 291 16.24 -2.31 2.34
N VAL A 292 16.19 -1.76 3.56
CA VAL A 292 15.14 -1.98 4.54
C VAL A 292 14.34 -0.69 4.63
N PHE A 293 13.12 -0.70 4.10
CA PHE A 293 12.22 0.45 4.23
C PHE A 293 11.55 0.45 5.60
N VAL A 294 11.45 1.63 6.21
CA VAL A 294 10.62 1.86 7.39
C VAL A 294 9.50 2.83 7.03
N MET A 295 8.25 2.48 7.38
CA MET A 295 7.07 3.18 6.93
C MET A 295 5.95 3.10 7.96
N THR A 296 4.96 4.00 7.83
CA THR A 296 3.68 3.79 8.52
C THR A 296 2.77 2.85 7.75
N TYR A 297 1.81 2.21 8.43
CA TYR A 297 0.75 1.40 7.77
C TYR A 297 0.03 2.19 6.66
N HIS A 298 -0.22 3.48 6.90
CA HIS A 298 -0.85 4.37 5.93
C HIS A 298 0.03 4.60 4.70
N SER A 299 1.34 4.86 4.90
CA SER A 299 2.29 5.07 3.80
C SER A 299 2.52 3.81 2.96
N ALA A 300 2.39 2.63 3.58
CA ALA A 300 2.57 1.35 2.91
C ALA A 300 1.36 0.95 2.04
N LYS A 301 0.21 1.63 2.19
CA LYS A 301 -0.99 1.30 1.42
C LYS A 301 -0.73 1.42 -0.09
N GLY A 302 -1.17 0.40 -0.83
CA GLY A 302 -0.95 0.30 -2.28
C GLY A 302 0.43 -0.24 -2.70
N LEU A 303 1.38 -0.32 -1.76
CA LEU A 303 2.71 -0.90 -2.00
C LEU A 303 2.73 -2.38 -1.61
N ASP A 304 3.77 -3.08 -2.05
CA ASP A 304 4.03 -4.48 -1.73
C ASP A 304 5.50 -4.76 -1.59
N PHE A 305 5.81 -5.66 -0.65
CA PHE A 305 7.18 -6.00 -0.34
C PHE A 305 7.36 -7.52 -0.25
N PRO A 306 8.49 -8.06 -0.71
CA PRO A 306 8.82 -9.47 -0.52
C PRO A 306 8.79 -9.88 0.95
N TYR A 307 9.31 -9.04 1.83
CA TYR A 307 9.47 -9.29 3.26
C TYR A 307 8.85 -8.15 4.06
N VAL A 308 7.88 -8.47 4.91
CA VAL A 308 7.21 -7.48 5.78
C VAL A 308 7.38 -7.87 7.23
N PHE A 309 7.78 -6.90 8.04
CA PHE A 309 7.95 -7.00 9.48
C PHE A 309 7.02 -6.01 10.17
N ILE A 310 6.25 -6.48 11.12
CA ILE A 310 5.30 -5.66 11.89
C ILE A 310 5.63 -5.82 13.37
N PRO A 311 6.51 -4.97 13.93
CA PRO A 311 6.87 -5.02 15.34
C PRO A 311 5.93 -4.20 16.23
N GLY A 312 6.07 -4.42 17.54
CA GLY A 312 5.35 -3.67 18.57
C GLY A 312 3.89 -4.05 18.70
N LEU A 313 3.54 -5.30 18.39
CA LEU A 313 2.18 -5.83 18.55
C LEU A 313 1.95 -6.31 19.99
N ASN A 314 2.07 -5.38 20.94
CA ASN A 314 1.87 -5.63 22.37
C ASN A 314 0.42 -5.37 22.79
N SER A 315 0.00 -5.92 23.92
CA SER A 315 -1.37 -5.78 24.46
C SER A 315 -1.77 -4.32 24.75
N ASP A 316 -0.82 -3.45 25.07
CA ASP A 316 -0.99 -2.02 25.34
C ASP A 316 -0.83 -1.14 24.10
N SER A 317 -0.44 -1.71 22.96
CA SER A 317 -0.19 -0.97 21.74
C SER A 317 -1.49 -0.46 21.11
N GLN A 318 -1.45 0.79 20.66
CA GLN A 318 -2.51 1.40 19.86
C GLN A 318 -2.10 1.36 18.38
N LEU A 319 -2.77 0.55 17.59
CA LEU A 319 -2.50 0.41 16.16
C LEU A 319 -3.13 1.54 15.33
N ASP A 320 -4.08 2.30 15.91
CA ASP A 320 -4.64 3.51 15.30
C ASP A 320 -4.11 4.75 16.00
N ALA A 321 -3.40 5.61 15.26
CA ALA A 321 -2.82 6.85 15.78
C ALA A 321 -3.85 7.99 15.93
N ARG A 322 -5.08 7.83 15.47
CA ARG A 322 -6.10 8.88 15.42
C ARG A 322 -6.73 9.11 16.80
N PRO A 323 -7.04 10.36 17.16
CA PRO A 323 -7.51 10.69 18.53
C PRO A 323 -8.94 10.24 18.86
N LYS A 324 -9.80 9.89 17.88
CA LYS A 324 -11.18 9.41 18.12
C LYS A 324 -11.63 8.42 17.04
N PRO A 325 -11.39 7.14 17.18
CA PRO A 325 -11.97 6.11 16.29
C PRO A 325 -13.45 5.86 16.64
N LEU A 326 -14.28 5.66 15.61
CA LEU A 326 -15.71 5.30 15.76
C LEU A 326 -15.92 3.95 16.47
N SER A 327 -15.00 3.00 16.27
CA SER A 327 -14.76 1.86 17.13
C SER A 327 -13.26 1.56 17.06
N LYS A 328 -12.58 1.60 18.19
CA LYS A 328 -11.13 1.42 18.28
C LYS A 328 -10.69 0.11 17.61
N LEU A 329 -11.33 -1.00 17.95
CA LEU A 329 -10.96 -2.32 17.47
C LEU A 329 -11.19 -2.52 15.96
N SER A 330 -12.28 -1.98 15.39
CA SER A 330 -12.56 -2.10 13.96
C SER A 330 -11.51 -1.39 13.09
N ASN A 331 -11.05 -0.20 13.54
CA ASN A 331 -10.02 0.54 12.82
C ASN A 331 -8.66 -0.12 12.93
N GLU A 332 -8.30 -0.63 14.11
CA GLU A 332 -7.05 -1.36 14.34
C GLU A 332 -7.00 -2.63 13.49
N ARG A 333 -8.12 -3.38 13.40
CA ARG A 333 -8.25 -4.54 12.49
C ARG A 333 -7.97 -4.16 11.04
N THR A 334 -8.58 -3.08 10.57
CA THR A 334 -8.40 -2.65 9.18
C THR A 334 -6.97 -2.19 8.90
N LEU A 335 -6.36 -1.45 9.82
CA LEU A 335 -4.98 -0.99 9.69
C LEU A 335 -3.98 -2.15 9.68
N LEU A 336 -4.12 -3.09 10.62
CA LEU A 336 -3.27 -4.28 10.68
C LEU A 336 -3.48 -5.16 9.43
N PHE A 337 -4.73 -5.35 9.01
CA PHE A 337 -5.06 -6.04 7.76
C PHE A 337 -4.36 -5.42 6.54
N VAL A 338 -4.40 -4.09 6.41
CA VAL A 338 -3.70 -3.39 5.33
C VAL A 338 -2.20 -3.64 5.41
N ALA A 339 -1.60 -3.55 6.59
CA ALA A 339 -0.16 -3.79 6.77
C ALA A 339 0.24 -5.24 6.41
N ILE A 340 -0.49 -6.23 6.90
CA ILE A 340 -0.24 -7.67 6.63
C ILE A 340 -0.34 -7.96 5.14
N THR A 341 -1.35 -7.43 4.47
CA THR A 341 -1.57 -7.66 3.04
C THR A 341 -0.57 -6.94 2.12
N ARG A 342 0.43 -6.27 2.67
CA ARG A 342 1.59 -5.75 1.90
C ARG A 342 2.64 -6.82 1.63
N THR A 343 2.48 -8.00 2.22
CA THR A 343 3.45 -9.10 2.13
C THR A 343 3.27 -9.90 0.85
N LYS A 344 4.38 -10.14 0.14
CA LYS A 344 4.41 -11.07 -1.01
C LYS A 344 4.88 -12.47 -0.62
N ASN A 345 5.95 -12.56 0.17
CA ASN A 345 6.62 -13.84 0.45
C ASN A 345 6.60 -14.18 1.95
N GLN A 346 7.22 -13.35 2.80
CA GLN A 346 7.37 -13.66 4.22
C GLN A 346 6.84 -12.54 5.09
N LEU A 347 5.91 -12.90 6.01
CA LEU A 347 5.41 -12.04 7.07
C LEU A 347 6.10 -12.38 8.39
N THR A 348 6.53 -11.35 9.11
CA THR A 348 7.03 -11.48 10.49
C THR A 348 6.26 -10.51 11.38
N LEU A 349 5.59 -11.04 12.40
CA LEU A 349 4.92 -10.28 13.45
C LEU A 349 5.79 -10.36 14.70
N SER A 350 5.91 -9.30 15.48
CA SER A 350 6.66 -9.36 16.73
C SER A 350 6.09 -8.50 17.83
N TYR A 351 6.41 -8.91 19.05
CA TYR A 351 5.98 -8.24 20.28
C TYR A 351 7.00 -8.48 21.42
N HIS A 352 6.90 -7.65 22.44
CA HIS A 352 7.56 -7.85 23.75
C HIS A 352 6.50 -7.75 24.86
N GLY A 353 6.69 -8.44 25.97
CA GLY A 353 5.64 -8.55 27.00
C GLY A 353 4.50 -9.48 26.56
N GLU A 354 3.25 -8.99 26.68
CA GLU A 354 2.06 -9.73 26.28
C GLU A 354 1.63 -9.35 24.84
N PRO A 355 1.16 -10.32 24.02
CA PRO A 355 0.78 -10.07 22.64
C PRO A 355 -0.50 -9.25 22.53
N HIS A 356 -0.63 -8.51 21.47
CA HIS A 356 -1.88 -7.81 21.12
C HIS A 356 -3.00 -8.81 20.84
N THR A 357 -4.23 -8.53 21.29
CA THR A 357 -5.38 -9.43 21.13
C THR A 357 -5.67 -9.84 19.69
N LEU A 358 -5.27 -9.03 18.70
CA LEU A 358 -5.44 -9.37 17.28
C LEU A 358 -4.48 -10.45 16.76
N ILE A 359 -3.44 -10.79 17.53
CA ILE A 359 -2.47 -11.82 17.14
C ILE A 359 -2.42 -13.01 18.14
N THR A 360 -3.24 -12.98 19.19
CA THR A 360 -3.23 -14.04 20.22
C THR A 360 -3.73 -15.38 19.68
N ASP A 361 -4.77 -15.34 18.84
CA ASP A 361 -5.48 -16.53 18.37
C ASP A 361 -5.30 -16.76 16.86
N LEU A 362 -4.10 -16.45 16.35
CA LEU A 362 -3.80 -16.72 14.94
C LEU A 362 -3.83 -18.23 14.67
N PRO A 363 -4.34 -18.68 13.50
CA PRO A 363 -4.39 -20.09 13.15
C PRO A 363 -2.98 -20.72 13.16
N GLU A 364 -2.81 -21.85 13.87
CA GLU A 364 -1.52 -22.53 14.02
C GLU A 364 -0.90 -22.96 12.68
N GLU A 365 -1.74 -23.28 11.70
CA GLU A 365 -1.29 -23.62 10.35
C GLU A 365 -0.66 -22.44 9.60
N CYS A 366 -0.90 -21.19 10.08
CA CYS A 366 -0.41 -19.96 9.44
C CYS A 366 0.90 -19.43 10.06
N ILE A 367 1.29 -19.92 11.22
CA ILE A 367 2.43 -19.44 12.03
C ILE A 367 3.50 -20.52 12.27
#